data_b578266e885c9524278870491d4f8758
#
_entry.id   b578266e885c9524278870491d4f8758
#
_cell.length_a   1.000
_cell.length_b   1.000
_cell.length_c   1.000
_cell.angle_alpha   90.00
_cell.angle_beta   90.00
_cell.angle_gamma   90.00
#
_symmetry.space_group_name_H-M   'P 1'
#
loop_
_entity.id
_entity.type
_entity.pdbx_description
1 polymer ?
#
loop_
_entity_poly.entity_id
_entity_poly.type
_entity_poly.pdbx_seq_one_letter_code
_entity_poly.pdbx_strand_id
1 'polypeptide(L)'
;MKIQGRLTLGIGVLFAMILLLGIQSVSYVRQLSRATGTILADNYNSLQYAGDMLRSLNDIGQDSVSRHALRQSLALQQQNITEVSEKELTAALQQHVASLSDPVTEAEIQTVRADLYRIMEVNMAAIRAKSSQVEERADYVMWWLIVVAALCALVAGAVLVWFPRMVLRPICLLYTSPSPRD
;
A
#
# COMPACT_ATOMS: atom_id res chain seq x y z
N MET A 1 -26.05 -39.65 10.49
CA MET A 1 -25.28 -38.62 11.23
C MET A 1 -26.19 -38.04 12.29
N LYS A 2 -25.75 -38.00 13.56
CA LYS A 2 -26.51 -37.45 14.68
C LYS A 2 -26.68 -35.93 14.47
N ILE A 3 -27.81 -35.35 14.89
CA ILE A 3 -28.17 -33.94 14.75
C ILE A 3 -27.04 -33.01 15.23
N GLN A 4 -26.37 -33.40 16.33
CA GLN A 4 -25.20 -32.73 16.88
C GLN A 4 -24.05 -32.56 15.87
N GLY A 5 -23.72 -33.62 15.08
CA GLY A 5 -22.61 -33.54 14.11
C GLY A 5 -22.87 -32.58 12.95
N ARG A 6 -24.11 -32.41 12.51
CA ARG A 6 -24.49 -31.47 11.44
C ARG A 6 -24.43 -30.03 11.93
N LEU A 7 -24.81 -29.79 13.19
CA LEU A 7 -24.72 -28.46 13.83
C LEU A 7 -23.27 -28.04 14.02
N THR A 8 -22.45 -28.91 14.58
CA THR A 8 -21.02 -28.66 14.80
C THR A 8 -20.31 -28.35 13.48
N LEU A 9 -20.66 -29.08 12.39
CA LEU A 9 -20.09 -28.84 11.07
C LEU A 9 -20.49 -27.47 10.52
N GLY A 10 -21.77 -27.06 10.63
CA GLY A 10 -22.23 -25.76 10.17
C GLY A 10 -21.56 -24.59 10.91
N ILE A 11 -21.47 -24.67 12.24
CA ILE A 11 -20.79 -23.67 13.07
C ILE A 11 -19.29 -23.68 12.76
N GLY A 12 -18.66 -24.84 12.60
CA GLY A 12 -17.24 -24.98 12.25
C GLY A 12 -16.90 -24.34 10.90
N VAL A 13 -17.74 -24.50 9.89
CA VAL A 13 -17.57 -23.86 8.58
C VAL A 13 -17.65 -22.33 8.69
N LEU A 14 -18.66 -21.82 9.40
CA LEU A 14 -18.79 -20.37 9.61
C LEU A 14 -17.57 -19.79 10.35
N PHE A 15 -17.11 -20.47 11.40
CA PHE A 15 -15.94 -20.07 12.16
C PHE A 15 -14.67 -20.06 11.29
N ALA A 16 -14.47 -21.11 10.49
CA ALA A 16 -13.36 -21.20 9.56
C ALA A 16 -13.39 -20.06 8.50
N MET A 17 -14.57 -19.74 7.97
CA MET A 17 -14.73 -18.62 7.03
C MET A 17 -14.40 -17.26 7.66
N ILE A 18 -14.84 -17.02 8.90
CA ILE A 18 -14.51 -15.78 9.64
C ILE A 18 -13.00 -15.68 9.89
N LEU A 19 -12.36 -16.78 10.27
CA LEU A 19 -10.90 -16.81 10.46
C LEU A 19 -10.15 -16.52 9.16
N LEU A 20 -10.56 -17.12 8.04
CA LEU A 20 -9.96 -16.89 6.73
C LEU A 20 -10.10 -15.41 6.31
N LEU A 21 -11.28 -14.83 6.47
CA LEU A 21 -11.51 -13.40 6.22
C LEU A 21 -10.61 -12.53 7.08
N GLY A 22 -10.49 -12.83 8.37
CA GLY A 22 -9.64 -12.07 9.30
C GLY A 22 -8.16 -12.13 8.90
N ILE A 23 -7.63 -13.33 8.62
CA ILE A 23 -6.24 -13.52 8.20
C ILE A 23 -5.96 -12.79 6.88
N GLN A 24 -6.86 -12.90 5.91
CA GLN A 24 -6.71 -12.28 4.61
C GLN A 24 -6.74 -10.74 4.72
N SER A 25 -7.66 -10.18 5.53
CA SER A 25 -7.74 -8.74 5.78
C SER A 25 -6.47 -8.20 6.43
N VAL A 26 -5.94 -8.86 7.45
CA VAL A 26 -4.68 -8.46 8.12
C VAL A 26 -3.50 -8.53 7.16
N SER A 27 -3.40 -9.58 6.36
CA SER A 27 -2.33 -9.75 5.37
C SER A 27 -2.37 -8.63 4.33
N TYR A 28 -3.57 -8.26 3.88
CA TYR A 28 -3.76 -7.19 2.92
C TYR A 28 -3.38 -5.81 3.48
N VAL A 29 -3.85 -5.47 4.69
CA VAL A 29 -3.48 -4.21 5.36
C VAL A 29 -1.96 -4.10 5.52
N ARG A 30 -1.28 -5.18 5.87
CA ARG A 30 0.19 -5.19 5.96
C ARG A 30 0.87 -4.97 4.61
N GLN A 31 0.37 -5.58 3.53
CA GLN A 31 0.91 -5.36 2.18
C GLN A 31 0.72 -3.91 1.73
N LEU A 32 -0.47 -3.34 1.94
CA LEU A 32 -0.78 -1.95 1.62
C LEU A 32 0.12 -0.99 2.39
N SER A 33 0.27 -1.17 3.70
CA SER A 33 1.13 -0.36 4.56
C SER A 33 2.60 -0.39 4.11
N ARG A 34 3.12 -1.57 3.74
CA ARG A 34 4.49 -1.71 3.23
C ARG A 34 4.66 -1.02 1.88
N ALA A 35 3.74 -1.24 0.93
CA ALA A 35 3.79 -0.62 -0.39
C ALA A 35 3.78 0.92 -0.29
N THR A 36 2.89 1.48 0.53
CA THR A 36 2.81 2.93 0.77
C THR A 36 4.08 3.45 1.45
N GLY A 37 4.61 2.73 2.45
CA GLY A 37 5.82 3.12 3.16
C GLY A 37 7.06 3.19 2.24
N THR A 38 7.24 2.22 1.36
CA THR A 38 8.36 2.20 0.41
C THR A 38 8.25 3.34 -0.62
N ILE A 39 7.05 3.57 -1.18
CA ILE A 39 6.82 4.66 -2.15
C ILE A 39 7.17 6.02 -1.53
N LEU A 40 6.70 6.25 -0.29
CA LEU A 40 6.94 7.51 0.41
C LEU A 40 8.40 7.68 0.82
N ALA A 41 9.06 6.63 1.32
CA ALA A 41 10.44 6.75 1.78
C ALA A 41 11.41 7.01 0.62
N ASP A 42 11.30 6.26 -0.44
CA ASP A 42 12.30 6.25 -1.51
C ASP A 42 12.16 7.47 -2.45
N ASN A 43 11.00 7.60 -3.09
CA ASN A 43 10.82 8.67 -4.09
C ASN A 43 10.58 10.06 -3.47
N TYR A 44 9.98 10.13 -2.26
CA TYR A 44 9.80 11.41 -1.55
C TYR A 44 11.14 12.01 -1.09
N ASN A 45 12.08 11.18 -0.64
CA ASN A 45 13.41 11.64 -0.27
C ASN A 45 14.14 12.30 -1.45
N SER A 46 14.06 11.72 -2.67
CA SER A 46 14.63 12.33 -3.87
C SER A 46 14.02 13.71 -4.17
N LEU A 47 12.69 13.87 -3.98
CA LEU A 47 12.04 15.18 -4.13
C LEU A 47 12.53 16.18 -3.09
N GLN A 48 12.72 15.74 -1.85
CA GLN A 48 13.23 16.59 -0.76
C GLN A 48 14.67 17.03 -1.05
N TYR A 49 15.55 16.10 -1.42
CA TYR A 49 16.94 16.42 -1.75
C TYR A 49 17.04 17.38 -2.95
N ALA A 50 16.25 17.15 -4.00
CA ALA A 50 16.18 18.07 -5.13
C ALA A 50 15.67 19.46 -4.72
N GLY A 51 14.68 19.54 -3.84
CA GLY A 51 14.17 20.80 -3.28
C GLY A 51 15.20 21.52 -2.42
N ASP A 52 15.98 20.81 -1.62
CA ASP A 52 17.07 21.37 -0.82
C ASP A 52 18.20 21.89 -1.70
N MET A 53 18.54 21.16 -2.77
CA MET A 53 19.50 21.57 -3.77
C MET A 53 19.03 22.84 -4.53
N LEU A 54 17.75 22.93 -4.90
CA LEU A 54 17.18 24.14 -5.53
C LEU A 54 17.29 25.38 -4.63
N ARG A 55 17.02 25.21 -3.32
CA ARG A 55 17.19 26.31 -2.35
C ARG A 55 18.64 26.75 -2.27
N SER A 56 19.56 25.79 -2.11
CA SER A 56 20.99 26.09 -2.05
C SER A 56 21.51 26.74 -3.35
N LEU A 57 20.95 26.35 -4.51
CA LEU A 57 21.30 26.90 -5.80
C LEU A 57 20.89 28.37 -5.95
N ASN A 58 19.76 28.78 -5.39
CA ASN A 58 19.33 30.20 -5.41
C ASN A 58 20.28 31.12 -4.62
N ASP A 59 20.92 30.62 -3.58
CA ASP A 59 21.82 31.38 -2.71
C ASP A 59 23.31 31.13 -3.02
N ILE A 60 23.62 30.36 -4.09
CA ILE A 60 24.97 29.86 -4.37
C ILE A 60 26.01 30.93 -4.65
N GLY A 61 25.59 32.11 -5.09
CA GLY A 61 26.46 33.29 -5.32
C GLY A 61 26.70 34.14 -4.08
N GLN A 62 25.98 33.90 -2.99
CA GLN A 62 26.03 34.75 -1.80
C GLN A 62 26.91 34.18 -0.69
N ASP A 63 27.00 32.83 -0.59
CA ASP A 63 27.66 32.18 0.54
C ASP A 63 28.29 30.82 0.15
N SER A 64 29.49 30.57 0.69
CA SER A 64 30.17 29.27 0.59
C SER A 64 29.39 28.11 1.27
N VAL A 65 28.54 28.44 2.25
CA VAL A 65 27.67 27.49 2.94
C VAL A 65 26.68 26.87 1.97
N SER A 66 26.10 27.65 1.05
CA SER A 66 25.16 27.16 0.03
C SER A 66 25.78 26.15 -0.93
N ARG A 67 27.04 26.34 -1.30
CA ARG A 67 27.80 25.37 -2.12
C ARG A 67 28.04 24.05 -1.39
N HIS A 68 28.33 24.12 -0.10
CA HIS A 68 28.46 22.91 0.73
C HIS A 68 27.14 22.16 0.89
N ALA A 69 26.05 22.87 1.18
CA ALA A 69 24.71 22.31 1.31
C ALA A 69 24.24 21.63 0.00
N LEU A 70 24.50 22.26 -1.16
CA LEU A 70 24.22 21.67 -2.48
C LEU A 70 24.92 20.32 -2.66
N ARG A 71 26.23 20.25 -2.35
CA ARG A 71 27.00 19.00 -2.46
C ARG A 71 26.55 17.93 -1.46
N GLN A 72 26.18 18.33 -0.26
CA GLN A 72 25.68 17.41 0.76
C GLN A 72 24.35 16.78 0.32
N SER A 73 23.40 17.59 -0.17
CA SER A 73 22.12 17.08 -0.68
C SER A 73 22.31 16.20 -1.92
N LEU A 74 23.27 16.52 -2.79
CA LEU A 74 23.64 15.68 -3.93
C LEU A 74 24.20 14.32 -3.48
N ALA A 75 25.03 14.29 -2.44
CA ALA A 75 25.55 13.03 -1.90
C ALA A 75 24.43 12.13 -1.32
N LEU A 76 23.43 12.75 -0.67
CA LEU A 76 22.25 12.01 -0.21
C LEU A 76 21.42 11.48 -1.38
N GLN A 77 21.23 12.28 -2.43
CA GLN A 77 20.54 11.87 -3.65
C GLN A 77 21.23 10.68 -4.34
N GLN A 78 22.54 10.67 -4.41
CA GLN A 78 23.32 9.56 -4.98
C GLN A 78 23.13 8.23 -4.24
N GLN A 79 22.86 8.28 -2.94
CA GLN A 79 22.57 7.11 -2.10
C GLN A 79 21.11 6.65 -2.18
N ASN A 80 20.22 7.50 -2.71
CA ASN A 80 18.78 7.29 -2.76
C ASN A 80 18.26 7.07 -4.20
N ILE A 81 19.07 6.55 -5.12
CA ILE A 81 18.63 6.25 -6.49
C ILE A 81 17.69 5.05 -6.48
N THR A 82 16.43 5.25 -6.82
CA THR A 82 15.37 4.24 -6.78
C THR A 82 14.83 3.86 -8.15
N GLU A 83 14.95 4.77 -9.12
CA GLU A 83 14.48 4.58 -10.49
C GLU A 83 15.66 4.45 -11.47
N VAL A 84 15.51 3.61 -12.49
CA VAL A 84 16.59 3.36 -13.47
C VAL A 84 17.00 4.64 -14.21
N SER A 85 16.01 5.45 -14.61
CA SER A 85 16.23 6.73 -15.29
C SER A 85 16.83 7.81 -14.38
N GLU A 86 16.65 7.71 -13.09
CA GLU A 86 17.19 8.64 -12.09
C GLU A 86 18.71 8.54 -11.98
N LYS A 87 19.27 7.36 -12.23
CA LYS A 87 20.72 7.12 -12.18
C LYS A 87 21.50 7.99 -13.16
N GLU A 88 21.03 8.06 -14.40
CA GLU A 88 21.67 8.85 -15.44
C GLU A 88 21.51 10.36 -15.15
N LEU A 89 20.33 10.78 -14.72
CA LEU A 89 20.06 12.18 -14.36
C LEU A 89 20.91 12.64 -13.17
N THR A 90 21.04 11.79 -12.14
CA THR A 90 21.89 12.09 -10.97
C THR A 90 23.36 12.15 -11.34
N ALA A 91 23.84 11.31 -12.27
CA ALA A 91 25.21 11.36 -12.77
C ALA A 91 25.47 12.64 -13.58
N ALA A 92 24.54 13.07 -14.45
CA ALA A 92 24.62 14.31 -15.17
C ALA A 92 24.64 15.52 -14.22
N LEU A 93 23.73 15.55 -13.25
CA LEU A 93 23.69 16.58 -12.20
C LEU A 93 25.02 16.66 -11.44
N GLN A 94 25.63 15.52 -11.10
CA GLN A 94 26.94 15.47 -10.43
C GLN A 94 28.01 16.14 -11.27
N GLN A 95 28.05 15.87 -12.59
CA GLN A 95 29.02 16.50 -13.50
C GLN A 95 28.83 18.02 -13.59
N HIS A 96 27.58 18.49 -13.72
CA HIS A 96 27.27 19.90 -13.78
C HIS A 96 27.61 20.64 -12.46
N VAL A 97 27.29 20.04 -11.31
CA VAL A 97 27.66 20.59 -10.00
C VAL A 97 29.19 20.62 -9.78
N ALA A 98 29.91 19.61 -10.30
CA ALA A 98 31.35 19.55 -10.19
C ALA A 98 32.05 20.60 -11.08
N SER A 99 31.43 20.97 -12.21
CA SER A 99 31.97 21.94 -13.17
C SER A 99 31.58 23.41 -12.89
N LEU A 100 30.85 23.68 -11.81
CA LEU A 100 30.45 25.05 -11.46
C LEU A 100 31.65 25.98 -11.27
N SER A 101 31.66 27.09 -11.99
CA SER A 101 32.70 28.12 -11.93
C SER A 101 32.66 28.93 -10.62
N ASP A 102 33.68 29.77 -10.41
CA ASP A 102 33.70 30.72 -9.32
C ASP A 102 34.13 32.10 -9.85
N PRO A 103 33.20 33.03 -9.96
CA PRO A 103 31.78 33.02 -9.60
C PRO A 103 30.93 32.14 -10.53
N VAL A 104 29.82 31.59 -10.01
CA VAL A 104 28.86 30.77 -10.78
C VAL A 104 28.11 31.66 -11.76
N THR A 105 27.99 31.19 -13.00
CA THR A 105 27.22 31.88 -14.03
C THR A 105 25.75 31.51 -14.02
N GLU A 106 24.90 32.44 -14.52
CA GLU A 106 23.46 32.18 -14.63
C GLU A 106 23.16 30.95 -15.54
N ALA A 107 23.94 30.74 -16.59
CA ALA A 107 23.79 29.56 -17.47
C ALA A 107 24.03 28.25 -16.75
N GLU A 108 25.03 28.17 -15.88
CA GLU A 108 25.31 27.01 -15.03
C GLU A 108 24.18 26.76 -14.02
N ILE A 109 23.66 27.84 -13.40
CA ILE A 109 22.50 27.75 -12.50
C ILE A 109 21.29 27.16 -13.23
N GLN A 110 20.98 27.64 -14.43
CA GLN A 110 19.84 27.12 -15.21
C GLN A 110 20.04 25.67 -15.63
N THR A 111 21.26 25.25 -15.94
CA THR A 111 21.56 23.85 -16.29
C THR A 111 21.32 22.94 -15.10
N VAL A 112 21.88 23.27 -13.93
CA VAL A 112 21.68 22.49 -12.70
C VAL A 112 20.21 22.48 -12.28
N ARG A 113 19.52 23.61 -12.41
CA ARG A 113 18.08 23.73 -12.16
C ARG A 113 17.25 22.81 -13.05
N ALA A 114 17.58 22.74 -14.34
CA ALA A 114 16.90 21.86 -15.29
C ALA A 114 17.07 20.38 -14.92
N ASP A 115 18.28 19.96 -14.52
CA ASP A 115 18.52 18.59 -14.07
C ASP A 115 17.72 18.24 -12.81
N LEU A 116 17.67 19.17 -11.84
CA LEU A 116 16.89 19.00 -10.62
C LEU A 116 15.39 18.83 -10.91
N TYR A 117 14.83 19.64 -11.80
CA TYR A 117 13.44 19.50 -12.21
C TYR A 117 13.17 18.16 -12.92
N ARG A 118 14.10 17.66 -13.75
CA ARG A 118 13.98 16.34 -14.37
C ARG A 118 13.97 15.22 -13.35
N ILE A 119 14.85 15.27 -12.33
CA ILE A 119 14.86 14.29 -11.23
C ILE A 119 13.52 14.34 -10.49
N MET A 120 13.01 15.53 -10.18
CA MET A 120 11.70 15.69 -9.53
C MET A 120 10.56 15.12 -10.40
N GLU A 121 10.58 15.36 -11.69
CA GLU A 121 9.55 14.86 -12.64
C GLU A 121 9.53 13.33 -12.68
N VAL A 122 10.69 12.69 -12.79
CA VAL A 122 10.82 11.22 -12.78
C VAL A 122 10.29 10.63 -11.48
N ASN A 123 10.66 11.20 -10.34
CA ASN A 123 10.20 10.73 -9.04
C ASN A 123 8.69 10.94 -8.84
N MET A 124 8.15 12.09 -9.29
CA MET A 124 6.70 12.34 -9.26
C MET A 124 5.93 11.38 -10.17
N ALA A 125 6.47 11.07 -11.35
CA ALA A 125 5.86 10.10 -12.25
C ALA A 125 5.87 8.70 -11.64
N ALA A 126 6.97 8.29 -10.99
CA ALA A 126 7.08 7.03 -10.27
C ALA A 126 6.10 6.95 -9.09
N ILE A 127 5.95 8.02 -8.30
CA ILE A 127 4.97 8.09 -7.21
C ILE A 127 3.55 7.89 -7.76
N ARG A 128 3.18 8.59 -8.83
CA ARG A 128 1.85 8.46 -9.46
C ARG A 128 1.59 7.05 -9.97
N ALA A 129 2.56 6.47 -10.70
CA ALA A 129 2.44 5.13 -11.25
C ALA A 129 2.31 4.06 -10.14
N LYS A 130 3.12 4.17 -9.08
CA LYS A 130 3.04 3.25 -7.94
C LYS A 130 1.75 3.44 -7.14
N SER A 131 1.27 4.68 -6.96
CA SER A 131 0.00 4.98 -6.29
C SER A 131 -1.19 4.39 -7.04
N SER A 132 -1.27 4.57 -8.36
CA SER A 132 -2.36 3.99 -9.17
C SER A 132 -2.38 2.46 -9.13
N GLN A 133 -1.22 1.81 -9.12
CA GLN A 133 -1.13 0.35 -8.95
C GLN A 133 -1.65 -0.11 -7.57
N VAL A 134 -1.39 0.67 -6.52
CA VAL A 134 -1.90 0.39 -5.18
C VAL A 134 -3.42 0.54 -5.13
N GLU A 135 -3.98 1.58 -5.76
CA GLU A 135 -5.41 1.80 -5.86
C GLU A 135 -6.12 0.67 -6.62
N GLU A 136 -5.63 0.28 -7.79
CA GLU A 136 -6.21 -0.84 -8.57
C GLU A 136 -6.22 -2.16 -7.77
N ARG A 137 -5.13 -2.44 -7.05
CA ARG A 137 -5.07 -3.63 -6.19
C ARG A 137 -6.01 -3.52 -5.00
N ALA A 138 -6.16 -2.32 -4.42
CA ALA A 138 -7.10 -2.07 -3.34
C ALA A 138 -8.54 -2.35 -3.77
N ASP A 139 -8.95 -1.86 -4.93
CA ASP A 139 -10.28 -2.07 -5.49
C ASP A 139 -10.55 -3.55 -5.75
N TYR A 140 -9.60 -4.26 -6.35
CA TYR A 140 -9.73 -5.71 -6.58
C TYR A 140 -9.94 -6.49 -5.27
N VAL A 141 -9.14 -6.20 -4.24
CA VAL A 141 -9.26 -6.87 -2.95
C VAL A 141 -10.54 -6.49 -2.23
N MET A 142 -10.98 -5.24 -2.31
CA MET A 142 -12.26 -4.79 -1.75
C MET A 142 -13.43 -5.56 -2.38
N TRP A 143 -13.49 -5.69 -3.70
CA TRP A 143 -14.49 -6.49 -4.39
C TRP A 143 -14.47 -7.95 -3.96
N TRP A 144 -13.28 -8.54 -3.85
CA TRP A 144 -13.12 -9.91 -3.39
C TRP A 144 -13.62 -10.11 -1.95
N LEU A 145 -13.32 -9.18 -1.05
CA LEU A 145 -13.82 -9.20 0.33
C LEU A 145 -15.34 -9.09 0.39
N ILE A 146 -15.96 -8.24 -0.44
CA ILE A 146 -17.42 -8.11 -0.54
C ILE A 146 -18.04 -9.44 -0.99
N VAL A 147 -17.51 -10.07 -2.01
CA VAL A 147 -18.00 -11.37 -2.52
C VAL A 147 -17.92 -12.46 -1.44
N VAL A 148 -16.80 -12.56 -0.75
CA VAL A 148 -16.62 -13.55 0.33
C VAL A 148 -17.54 -13.24 1.52
N ALA A 149 -17.71 -11.98 1.90
CA ALA A 149 -18.64 -11.59 2.96
C ALA A 149 -20.09 -11.91 2.60
N ALA A 150 -20.50 -11.66 1.35
CA ALA A 150 -21.84 -12.03 0.86
C ALA A 150 -22.06 -13.56 0.89
N LEU A 151 -21.05 -14.33 0.50
CA LEU A 151 -21.11 -15.80 0.58
C LEU A 151 -21.23 -16.28 2.03
N CYS A 152 -20.47 -15.70 2.95
CA CYS A 152 -20.60 -15.98 4.38
C CYS A 152 -22.01 -15.67 4.91
N ALA A 153 -22.59 -14.53 4.51
CA ALA A 153 -23.93 -14.14 4.90
C ALA A 153 -25.00 -15.12 4.37
N LEU A 154 -24.86 -15.58 3.13
CA LEU A 154 -25.74 -16.60 2.55
C LEU A 154 -25.66 -17.93 3.31
N VAL A 155 -24.45 -18.41 3.62
CA VAL A 155 -24.24 -19.62 4.41
C VAL A 155 -24.82 -19.48 5.81
N ALA A 156 -24.59 -18.35 6.47
CA ALA A 156 -25.17 -18.05 7.79
C ALA A 156 -26.70 -18.01 7.75
N GLY A 157 -27.28 -17.37 6.75
CA GLY A 157 -28.72 -17.33 6.52
C GLY A 157 -29.32 -18.71 6.28
N ALA A 158 -28.66 -19.53 5.48
CA ALA A 158 -29.07 -20.91 5.24
C ALA A 158 -29.06 -21.75 6.54
N VAL A 159 -28.00 -21.59 7.35
CA VAL A 159 -27.92 -22.27 8.67
C VAL A 159 -29.05 -21.80 9.59
N LEU A 160 -29.32 -20.49 9.68
CA LEU A 160 -30.39 -19.94 10.51
C LEU A 160 -31.79 -20.44 10.11
N VAL A 161 -32.08 -20.59 8.82
CA VAL A 161 -33.36 -21.09 8.32
C VAL A 161 -33.49 -22.61 8.49
N TRP A 162 -32.41 -23.34 8.32
CA TRP A 162 -32.41 -24.82 8.40
C TRP A 162 -32.40 -25.32 9.86
N PHE A 163 -31.74 -24.62 10.75
CA PHE A 163 -31.56 -25.02 12.14
C PHE A 163 -32.87 -25.21 12.90
N PRO A 164 -33.84 -24.29 12.90
CA PRO A 164 -35.14 -24.50 13.59
C PRO A 164 -35.93 -25.69 13.01
N ARG A 165 -35.90 -25.88 11.69
CA ARG A 165 -36.58 -27.01 11.03
C ARG A 165 -36.00 -28.36 11.42
N MET A 166 -34.71 -28.43 11.71
CA MET A 166 -34.02 -29.66 12.07
C MET A 166 -34.16 -30.03 13.55
N VAL A 167 -34.28 -29.02 14.42
CA VAL A 167 -34.33 -29.19 15.88
C VAL A 167 -35.78 -29.26 16.37
N LEU A 168 -36.66 -28.39 15.89
CA LEU A 168 -38.04 -28.33 16.38
C LEU A 168 -38.93 -29.48 15.88
N ARG A 169 -38.74 -29.98 14.63
CA ARG A 169 -39.56 -31.09 14.10
C ARG A 169 -39.46 -32.39 14.92
N PRO A 170 -38.28 -32.90 15.30
CA PRO A 170 -38.22 -34.14 16.09
C PRO A 170 -38.70 -33.94 17.54
N ILE A 171 -38.61 -32.73 18.10
CA ILE A 171 -39.09 -32.47 19.48
C ILE A 171 -40.63 -32.43 19.53
N CYS A 172 -41.29 -31.85 18.54
CA CYS A 172 -42.74 -31.88 18.45
C CYS A 172 -43.32 -33.32 18.31
N LEU A 173 -42.63 -34.20 17.55
CA LEU A 173 -43.04 -35.57 17.38
C LEU A 173 -42.88 -36.40 18.67
N LEU A 174 -41.89 -36.11 19.52
CA LEU A 174 -41.72 -36.76 20.81
C LEU A 174 -42.78 -36.36 21.85
N TYR A 175 -43.28 -35.12 21.76
CA TYR A 175 -44.29 -34.59 22.69
C TYR A 175 -45.75 -34.95 22.30
N THR A 176 -45.97 -35.32 21.02
CA THR A 176 -47.32 -35.68 20.51
C THR A 176 -47.53 -37.21 20.39
N SER A 177 -46.55 -38.04 20.81
CA SER A 177 -46.73 -39.48 20.88
C SER A 177 -47.68 -39.80 22.05
N PRO A 178 -48.89 -40.31 21.81
CA PRO A 178 -49.80 -40.71 22.90
C PRO A 178 -49.10 -41.81 23.71
N SER A 179 -49.22 -41.69 25.05
CA SER A 179 -48.73 -42.67 26.01
C SER A 179 -49.40 -44.02 25.72
N PRO A 180 -48.63 -45.13 25.62
CA PRO A 180 -49.26 -46.46 25.43
C PRO A 180 -49.71 -47.03 26.79
N ARG A 181 -50.55 -46.28 27.49
CA ARG A 181 -51.26 -46.72 28.69
C ARG A 181 -52.66 -46.10 28.69
N ASP A 182 -53.54 -46.81 28.00
CA ASP A 182 -54.92 -47.05 28.37
C ASP A 182 -55.44 -48.23 27.57
#